data_ce93f9ff3458f84fa9cefcb3a7f6c4f0
#
_entry.id   ce93f9ff3458f84fa9cefcb3a7f6c4f0
#
_cell.length_a   1.000
_cell.length_b   1.000
_cell.length_c   1.000
_cell.angle_alpha   90.00
_cell.angle_beta   90.00
_cell.angle_gamma   90.00
#
_symmetry.space_group_name_H-M   'P 1'
#
loop_
_entity.id
_entity.type
_entity.pdbx_description
1 polymer ?
#
loop_
_entity_poly.entity_id
_entity_poly.type
_entity_poly.pdbx_seq_one_letter_code
_entity_poly.pdbx_strand_id
1 'polypeptide(L)'
;MFVEVLSYSIVTKYIMDKTGITNYIYDKWCTFIDRYDKCDVFKDELYEDEDQEKVLTLGCRDNKTPIKVNMNIDPHMLVVGISNCGKSKMVEKCLQDKNSITILNAFETDFTSLGANYINGEENILAYLETCLEGRTNNSEVHYILIDELLVLIKDKKIEKALYNLLAMARHYNVYIICISQEGTKEVIKFKNLFNVRICMRTLEEASIRAVLGCSVPNDDLALKQREFYIADNQGLRRGKTYDL
;
A
#
# COMPACT_ATOMS: atom_id res chain seq x y z
N MET A 1 -1.54 22.80 -19.49
CA MET A 1 -1.36 21.36 -19.73
C MET A 1 -2.63 20.70 -20.28
N PHE A 2 -3.81 20.81 -19.63
CA PHE A 2 -5.06 20.23 -20.15
C PHE A 2 -5.51 20.83 -21.51
N VAL A 3 -5.36 22.14 -21.70
CA VAL A 3 -5.69 22.83 -22.96
C VAL A 3 -4.71 22.46 -24.08
N GLU A 4 -3.45 22.20 -23.78
CA GLU A 4 -2.44 21.78 -24.75
C GLU A 4 -2.66 20.34 -25.24
N VAL A 5 -3.05 19.42 -24.36
CA VAL A 5 -3.37 18.04 -24.75
C VAL A 5 -4.61 17.98 -25.61
N LEU A 6 -5.65 18.78 -25.30
CA LEU A 6 -6.86 18.91 -26.13
C LEU A 6 -6.55 19.53 -27.49
N SER A 7 -5.68 20.53 -27.55
CA SER A 7 -5.29 21.15 -28.85
C SER A 7 -4.47 20.17 -29.70
N TYR A 8 -3.58 19.37 -29.09
CA TYR A 8 -2.82 18.34 -29.80
C TYR A 8 -3.72 17.23 -30.35
N SER A 9 -4.72 16.78 -29.57
CA SER A 9 -5.65 15.73 -30.01
C SER A 9 -6.53 16.19 -31.18
N ILE A 10 -7.00 17.43 -31.19
CA ILE A 10 -7.81 18.00 -32.28
C ILE A 10 -6.98 18.19 -33.55
N VAL A 11 -5.73 18.71 -33.41
CA VAL A 11 -4.84 18.90 -34.55
C VAL A 11 -4.41 17.56 -35.15
N THR A 12 -4.12 16.57 -34.29
CA THR A 12 -3.73 15.23 -34.74
C THR A 12 -4.89 14.53 -35.45
N LYS A 13 -6.13 14.68 -34.98
CA LYS A 13 -7.33 14.17 -35.65
C LYS A 13 -7.51 14.80 -37.01
N TYR A 14 -7.37 16.12 -37.10
CA TYR A 14 -7.48 16.84 -38.37
C TYR A 14 -6.43 16.44 -39.41
N ILE A 15 -5.21 16.19 -38.97
CA ILE A 15 -4.11 15.70 -39.82
C ILE A 15 -4.37 14.27 -40.27
N MET A 16 -4.83 13.39 -39.37
CA MET A 16 -5.15 11.99 -39.68
C MET A 16 -6.31 11.85 -40.65
N ASP A 17 -7.37 12.65 -40.48
CA ASP A 17 -8.52 12.67 -41.40
C ASP A 17 -8.11 13.13 -42.83
N LYS A 18 -7.13 14.02 -42.94
CA LYS A 18 -6.62 14.49 -44.26
C LYS A 18 -5.62 13.54 -44.90
N THR A 19 -4.89 12.73 -44.12
CA THR A 19 -3.86 11.83 -44.65
C THR A 19 -4.37 10.42 -44.92
N GLY A 20 -5.63 10.10 -44.62
CA GLY A 20 -6.23 8.80 -44.86
C GLY A 20 -5.61 7.67 -43.99
N ILE A 21 -4.92 8.04 -42.91
CA ILE A 21 -4.40 7.10 -41.93
C ILE A 21 -5.59 6.54 -41.16
N THR A 22 -5.78 5.22 -41.30
CA THR A 22 -6.94 4.47 -40.85
C THR A 22 -7.28 4.64 -39.36
N ASN A 23 -8.57 4.64 -39.02
CA ASN A 23 -9.16 4.66 -37.68
C ASN A 23 -8.48 3.76 -36.66
N TYR A 24 -7.79 2.71 -37.11
CA TYR A 24 -7.06 1.76 -36.26
C TYR A 24 -5.92 2.39 -35.44
N ILE A 25 -5.13 3.31 -36.01
CA ILE A 25 -4.05 3.99 -35.28
C ILE A 25 -4.64 5.03 -34.33
N TYR A 26 -5.72 5.70 -34.77
CA TYR A 26 -6.46 6.64 -33.95
C TYR A 26 -7.11 5.96 -32.73
N ASP A 27 -7.77 4.81 -32.92
CA ASP A 27 -8.38 4.04 -31.84
C ASP A 27 -7.33 3.49 -30.85
N LYS A 28 -6.18 3.04 -31.35
CA LYS A 28 -5.06 2.67 -30.47
C LYS A 28 -4.47 3.86 -29.71
N TRP A 29 -4.42 5.01 -30.36
CA TRP A 29 -3.92 6.23 -29.73
C TRP A 29 -4.92 6.78 -28.71
N CYS A 30 -6.20 6.78 -29.02
CA CYS A 30 -7.27 7.12 -28.07
C CYS A 30 -7.32 6.13 -26.89
N THR A 31 -7.14 4.84 -27.16
CA THR A 31 -7.05 3.81 -26.12
C THR A 31 -5.79 3.98 -25.25
N PHE A 32 -4.69 4.45 -25.85
CA PHE A 32 -3.45 4.76 -25.12
C PHE A 32 -3.62 6.03 -24.28
N ILE A 33 -4.21 7.10 -24.84
CA ILE A 33 -4.52 8.34 -24.11
C ILE A 33 -5.57 8.07 -23.02
N ASP A 34 -6.65 7.35 -23.31
CA ASP A 34 -7.65 6.94 -22.31
C ASP A 34 -7.06 6.07 -21.19
N ARG A 35 -6.06 5.26 -21.49
CA ARG A 35 -5.29 4.52 -20.48
C ARG A 35 -4.36 5.42 -19.66
N TYR A 36 -3.79 6.44 -20.29
CA TYR A 36 -2.90 7.41 -19.61
C TYR A 36 -3.68 8.43 -18.80
N ASP A 37 -4.77 8.99 -19.36
CA ASP A 37 -5.58 10.01 -18.68
C ASP A 37 -6.51 9.43 -17.61
N LYS A 38 -7.08 8.24 -17.83
CA LYS A 38 -7.96 7.61 -16.81
C LYS A 38 -7.21 7.00 -15.63
N CYS A 39 -5.89 6.73 -15.76
CA CYS A 39 -5.16 6.17 -14.63
C CYS A 39 -4.64 7.19 -13.62
N ASP A 40 -4.27 8.41 -14.03
CA ASP A 40 -3.36 9.19 -13.20
C ASP A 40 -3.87 10.55 -12.71
N VAL A 41 -4.77 11.22 -13.41
CA VAL A 41 -5.21 12.58 -13.02
C VAL A 41 -6.53 12.58 -12.27
N PHE A 42 -7.45 11.67 -12.60
CA PHE A 42 -8.78 11.63 -11.97
C PHE A 42 -8.80 10.93 -10.61
N LYS A 43 -7.80 10.11 -10.27
CA LYS A 43 -7.80 9.36 -9.01
C LYS A 43 -7.18 10.12 -7.84
N ASP A 44 -6.28 11.05 -8.09
CA ASP A 44 -5.73 11.89 -7.01
C ASP A 44 -6.75 12.94 -6.53
N GLU A 45 -7.66 13.41 -7.39
CA GLU A 45 -8.80 14.29 -7.01
C GLU A 45 -9.88 13.54 -6.21
N LEU A 46 -10.01 12.22 -6.36
CA LEU A 46 -10.98 11.39 -5.63
C LEU A 46 -10.71 11.31 -4.11
N TYR A 47 -9.50 11.65 -3.66
CA TYR A 47 -9.15 11.59 -2.23
C TYR A 47 -9.27 12.94 -1.49
N GLU A 48 -9.65 14.02 -2.17
CA GLU A 48 -9.78 15.34 -1.52
C GLU A 48 -11.00 15.45 -0.60
N ASP A 49 -12.09 14.71 -0.90
CA ASP A 49 -13.32 14.67 -0.09
C ASP A 49 -13.37 13.48 0.89
N GLU A 50 -12.29 12.67 0.97
CA GLU A 50 -12.28 11.48 1.82
C GLU A 50 -11.75 11.78 3.22
N ASP A 51 -12.15 10.92 4.17
CA ASP A 51 -11.64 10.93 5.54
C ASP A 51 -10.11 10.78 5.57
N GLN A 52 -9.41 11.89 5.75
CA GLN A 52 -7.95 11.94 5.73
C GLN A 52 -7.31 11.02 6.78
N GLU A 53 -8.03 10.65 7.85
CA GLU A 53 -7.55 9.67 8.82
C GLU A 53 -7.38 8.27 8.20
N LYS A 54 -8.10 7.97 7.12
CA LYS A 54 -8.04 6.67 6.42
C LYS A 54 -7.12 6.66 5.21
N VAL A 55 -6.61 7.82 4.80
CA VAL A 55 -5.71 7.95 3.65
C VAL A 55 -4.26 7.93 4.09
N LEU A 56 -3.46 7.04 3.52
CA LEU A 56 -2.01 6.95 3.75
C LEU A 56 -1.25 7.37 2.51
N THR A 57 -0.25 8.24 2.66
CA THR A 57 0.66 8.64 1.58
C THR A 57 1.98 7.89 1.73
N LEU A 58 2.27 6.98 0.80
CA LEU A 58 3.39 6.04 0.89
C LEU A 58 4.70 6.58 0.29
N GLY A 59 4.59 7.49 -0.65
CA GLY A 59 5.72 8.03 -1.40
C GLY A 59 5.24 8.69 -2.68
N CYS A 60 6.09 8.72 -3.70
CA CYS A 60 5.75 9.31 -4.99
C CYS A 60 6.24 8.45 -6.16
N ARG A 61 5.65 8.67 -7.33
CA ARG A 61 6.15 8.18 -8.62
C ARG A 61 7.31 9.04 -9.11
N ASP A 62 7.98 8.61 -10.18
CA ASP A 62 9.10 9.35 -10.80
C ASP A 62 8.71 10.78 -11.22
N ASN A 63 7.46 11.00 -11.61
CA ASN A 63 6.89 12.30 -11.94
C ASN A 63 6.50 13.14 -10.70
N LYS A 64 6.86 12.70 -9.50
CA LYS A 64 6.52 13.30 -8.19
C LYS A 64 5.03 13.25 -7.80
N THR A 65 4.19 12.55 -8.54
CA THR A 65 2.80 12.31 -8.14
C THR A 65 2.78 11.44 -6.89
N PRO A 66 2.05 11.84 -5.82
CA PRO A 66 1.98 11.05 -4.59
C PRO A 66 1.30 9.70 -4.85
N ILE A 67 1.78 8.67 -4.18
CA ILE A 67 1.11 7.36 -4.12
C ILE A 67 0.33 7.31 -2.82
N LYS A 68 -0.99 7.40 -2.93
CA LYS A 68 -1.92 7.34 -1.81
C LYS A 68 -2.68 6.01 -1.84
N VAL A 69 -3.07 5.54 -0.67
CA VAL A 69 -4.00 4.42 -0.47
C VAL A 69 -5.08 4.83 0.52
N ASN A 70 -6.32 4.42 0.25
CA ASN A 70 -7.43 4.62 1.15
C ASN A 70 -7.73 3.29 1.87
N MET A 71 -7.45 3.25 3.17
CA MET A 71 -7.61 2.05 3.99
C MET A 71 -9.07 1.62 4.16
N ASN A 72 -10.04 2.49 3.84
CA ASN A 72 -11.44 2.11 3.84
C ASN A 72 -11.82 1.26 2.61
N ILE A 73 -11.15 1.53 1.48
CA ILE A 73 -11.33 0.79 0.22
C ILE A 73 -10.44 -0.44 0.19
N ASP A 74 -9.16 -0.25 0.53
CA ASP A 74 -8.12 -1.28 0.54
C ASP A 74 -7.64 -1.53 1.97
N PRO A 75 -8.41 -2.23 2.81
CA PRO A 75 -8.06 -2.45 4.20
C PRO A 75 -6.81 -3.34 4.32
N HIS A 76 -6.04 -3.01 5.33
CA HIS A 76 -4.83 -3.71 5.74
C HIS A 76 -3.69 -3.66 4.72
N MET A 77 -2.49 -3.44 5.22
CA MET A 77 -1.28 -3.28 4.41
C MET A 77 -0.19 -4.26 4.85
N LEU A 78 0.39 -4.96 3.88
CA LEU A 78 1.56 -5.81 4.07
C LEU A 78 2.77 -5.18 3.37
N VAL A 79 3.86 -4.97 4.12
CA VAL A 79 5.12 -4.41 3.61
C VAL A 79 6.23 -5.44 3.76
N VAL A 80 6.78 -5.88 2.64
CA VAL A 80 7.85 -6.89 2.60
C VAL A 80 9.12 -6.32 1.97
N GLY A 81 10.28 -6.72 2.48
CA GLY A 81 11.58 -6.38 1.91
C GLY A 81 12.73 -6.62 2.89
N ILE A 82 13.95 -6.70 2.40
CA ILE A 82 15.14 -6.93 3.24
C ILE A 82 15.37 -5.82 4.27
N SER A 83 16.21 -6.10 5.26
CA SER A 83 16.63 -5.09 6.25
C SER A 83 17.24 -3.86 5.57
N ASN A 84 17.04 -2.70 6.16
CA ASN A 84 17.56 -1.40 5.67
C ASN A 84 17.08 -0.98 4.27
N CYS A 85 16.05 -1.60 3.69
CA CYS A 85 15.47 -1.12 2.41
C CYS A 85 14.53 0.08 2.56
N GLY A 86 14.12 0.44 3.79
CA GLY A 86 13.30 1.62 4.09
C GLY A 86 11.87 1.34 4.56
N LYS A 87 11.50 0.07 4.87
CA LYS A 87 10.14 -0.31 5.30
C LYS A 87 9.63 0.48 6.49
N SER A 88 10.35 0.39 7.62
CA SER A 88 9.93 1.04 8.88
C SER A 88 9.82 2.54 8.71
N LYS A 89 10.74 3.17 7.98
CA LYS A 89 10.69 4.61 7.69
C LYS A 89 9.51 5.01 6.80
N MET A 90 9.17 4.20 5.80
CA MET A 90 7.97 4.44 4.99
C MET A 90 6.71 4.37 5.85
N VAL A 91 6.57 3.32 6.67
CA VAL A 91 5.41 3.13 7.54
C VAL A 91 5.34 4.24 8.61
N GLU A 92 6.47 4.58 9.24
CA GLU A 92 6.55 5.68 10.19
C GLU A 92 6.06 6.99 9.56
N LYS A 93 6.53 7.31 8.35
CA LYS A 93 6.16 8.55 7.66
C LYS A 93 4.67 8.60 7.30
N CYS A 94 4.08 7.50 6.82
CA CYS A 94 2.68 7.49 6.44
C CYS A 94 1.71 7.48 7.64
N LEU A 95 2.20 7.13 8.84
CA LEU A 95 1.42 7.16 10.08
C LEU A 95 1.66 8.41 10.94
N GLN A 96 2.60 9.26 10.57
CA GLN A 96 3.05 10.40 11.40
C GLN A 96 1.92 11.35 11.81
N ASP A 97 0.93 11.52 10.96
CA ASP A 97 -0.22 12.41 11.18
C ASP A 97 -1.47 11.68 11.69
N LYS A 98 -1.33 10.41 12.16
CA LYS A 98 -2.45 9.61 12.64
C LYS A 98 -2.55 9.65 14.16
N ASN A 99 -3.80 9.74 14.66
CA ASN A 99 -4.05 10.03 16.09
C ASN A 99 -3.98 8.79 16.98
N SER A 100 -4.35 7.62 16.48
CA SER A 100 -4.50 6.42 17.30
C SER A 100 -3.72 5.24 16.72
N ILE A 101 -2.59 4.91 17.33
CA ILE A 101 -1.68 3.88 16.85
C ILE A 101 -1.27 2.96 18.01
N THR A 102 -1.34 1.65 17.78
CA THR A 102 -0.74 0.63 18.65
C THR A 102 0.31 -0.14 17.86
N ILE A 103 1.48 -0.33 18.43
CA ILE A 103 2.60 -1.05 17.82
C ILE A 103 2.85 -2.33 18.59
N LEU A 104 2.88 -3.45 17.86
CA LEU A 104 3.10 -4.77 18.40
C LEU A 104 4.48 -5.29 18.00
N ASN A 105 5.20 -5.86 18.97
CA ASN A 105 6.49 -6.54 18.77
C ASN A 105 7.59 -5.64 18.19
N ALA A 106 7.64 -4.39 18.60
CA ALA A 106 8.71 -3.46 18.22
C ALA A 106 9.52 -3.00 19.45
N PHE A 107 10.75 -2.58 19.21
CA PHE A 107 11.52 -1.91 20.25
C PHE A 107 10.97 -0.49 20.45
N GLU A 108 10.97 -0.01 21.72
CA GLU A 108 10.53 1.34 22.06
C GLU A 108 11.36 2.45 21.38
N THR A 109 12.56 2.11 20.90
CA THR A 109 13.43 3.00 20.11
C THR A 109 13.03 3.10 18.65
N ASP A 110 12.16 2.21 18.16
CA ASP A 110 11.66 2.23 16.79
C ASP A 110 10.35 3.01 16.73
N PHE A 111 10.09 3.68 15.62
CA PHE A 111 8.86 4.46 15.40
C PHE A 111 8.58 5.57 16.44
N THR A 112 9.64 6.13 17.03
CA THR A 112 9.53 7.10 18.14
C THR A 112 8.78 8.40 17.78
N SER A 113 8.66 8.71 16.48
CA SER A 113 7.91 9.87 16.00
C SER A 113 6.37 9.69 16.05
N LEU A 114 5.87 8.48 16.31
CA LEU A 114 4.44 8.16 16.16
C LEU A 114 3.60 8.41 17.43
N GLY A 115 4.17 8.65 18.58
CA GLY A 115 3.40 8.80 19.82
C GLY A 115 2.47 7.60 20.11
N ALA A 116 2.89 6.39 19.71
CA ALA A 116 2.08 5.18 19.72
C ALA A 116 2.11 4.47 21.07
N ASN A 117 1.11 3.61 21.31
CA ASN A 117 1.13 2.65 22.40
C ASN A 117 1.89 1.38 21.98
N TYR A 118 2.85 0.92 22.81
CA TYR A 118 3.65 -0.27 22.53
C TYR A 118 3.20 -1.45 23.35
N ILE A 119 3.01 -2.59 22.69
CA ILE A 119 2.66 -3.86 23.35
C ILE A 119 3.65 -4.93 22.92
N ASN A 120 4.39 -5.45 23.89
CA ASN A 120 5.40 -6.47 23.71
C ASN A 120 5.10 -7.70 24.60
N GLY A 121 5.65 -8.84 24.19
CA GLY A 121 5.42 -10.12 24.85
C GLY A 121 4.20 -10.86 24.29
N GLU A 122 4.38 -12.16 24.03
CA GLU A 122 3.38 -12.99 23.33
C GLU A 122 2.02 -13.00 24.03
N GLU A 123 1.98 -13.09 25.36
CA GLU A 123 0.73 -13.10 26.15
C GLU A 123 -0.03 -11.77 26.03
N ASN A 124 0.68 -10.64 26.15
CA ASN A 124 0.07 -9.32 26.04
C ASN A 124 -0.45 -9.04 24.62
N ILE A 125 0.33 -9.44 23.61
CA ILE A 125 -0.04 -9.31 22.22
C ILE A 125 -1.28 -10.16 21.93
N LEU A 126 -1.32 -11.41 22.37
CA LEU A 126 -2.48 -12.28 22.19
C LEU A 126 -3.72 -11.68 22.84
N ALA A 127 -3.62 -11.27 24.11
CA ALA A 127 -4.73 -10.64 24.84
C ALA A 127 -5.25 -9.39 24.09
N TYR A 128 -4.34 -8.55 23.61
CA TYR A 128 -4.70 -7.37 22.83
C TYR A 128 -5.41 -7.73 21.52
N LEU A 129 -4.89 -8.67 20.73
CA LEU A 129 -5.51 -9.08 19.45
C LEU A 129 -6.91 -9.68 19.65
N GLU A 130 -7.18 -10.33 20.79
CA GLU A 130 -8.49 -10.90 21.09
C GLU A 130 -9.50 -9.85 21.57
N THR A 131 -9.06 -8.76 22.20
CA THR A 131 -9.93 -7.78 22.85
C THR A 131 -10.00 -6.41 22.18
N CYS A 132 -9.09 -6.08 21.25
CA CYS A 132 -8.97 -4.73 20.69
C CYS A 132 -10.21 -4.22 19.93
N LEU A 133 -11.14 -5.10 19.58
CA LEU A 133 -12.43 -4.72 18.96
C LEU A 133 -13.56 -4.57 19.96
N GLU A 134 -13.38 -4.93 21.24
CA GLU A 134 -14.41 -4.83 22.26
C GLU A 134 -14.85 -3.36 22.47
N GLY A 135 -16.16 -3.14 22.48
CA GLY A 135 -16.73 -1.81 22.62
C GLY A 135 -16.61 -0.89 21.40
N ARG A 136 -15.97 -1.34 20.32
CA ARG A 136 -15.86 -0.57 19.08
C ARG A 136 -17.05 -0.80 18.16
N THR A 137 -17.34 0.20 17.32
CA THR A 137 -18.37 0.18 16.29
C THR A 137 -17.80 0.72 14.99
N ASN A 138 -18.57 0.71 13.91
CA ASN A 138 -18.19 1.33 12.64
C ASN A 138 -18.07 2.87 12.71
N ASN A 139 -18.56 3.49 13.79
CA ASN A 139 -18.44 4.93 14.04
C ASN A 139 -17.32 5.27 15.03
N SER A 140 -16.56 4.29 15.50
CA SER A 140 -15.40 4.53 16.36
C SER A 140 -14.30 5.26 15.60
N GLU A 141 -13.45 6.00 16.31
CA GLU A 141 -12.28 6.64 15.75
C GLU A 141 -11.39 5.62 15.01
N VAL A 142 -10.73 6.09 13.96
CA VAL A 142 -9.76 5.27 13.20
C VAL A 142 -8.64 4.84 14.11
N HIS A 143 -8.27 3.56 14.05
CA HIS A 143 -7.19 3.00 14.83
C HIS A 143 -6.27 2.17 13.95
N TYR A 144 -4.97 2.40 14.07
CA TYR A 144 -3.94 1.66 13.35
C TYR A 144 -3.22 0.70 14.28
N ILE A 145 -3.07 -0.55 13.83
CA ILE A 145 -2.25 -1.56 14.49
C ILE A 145 -1.06 -1.83 13.57
N LEU A 146 0.12 -1.47 14.03
CA LEU A 146 1.37 -1.76 13.35
C LEU A 146 2.02 -3.00 13.97
N ILE A 147 2.34 -3.99 13.16
CA ILE A 147 3.08 -5.18 13.54
C ILE A 147 4.46 -5.10 12.92
N ASP A 148 5.49 -4.95 13.76
CA ASP A 148 6.87 -5.00 13.32
C ASP A 148 7.37 -6.44 13.38
N GLU A 149 7.79 -6.96 12.22
CA GLU A 149 8.23 -8.35 12.00
C GLU A 149 7.14 -9.41 12.22
N LEU A 150 6.21 -9.49 11.28
CA LEU A 150 5.10 -10.43 11.26
C LEU A 150 5.55 -11.90 11.45
N LEU A 151 6.68 -12.30 10.83
CA LEU A 151 7.19 -13.67 10.89
C LEU A 151 7.50 -14.14 12.31
N VAL A 152 7.89 -13.24 13.18
CA VAL A 152 8.19 -13.58 14.58
C VAL A 152 6.90 -13.94 15.31
N LEU A 153 5.87 -13.13 15.16
CA LEU A 153 4.59 -13.30 15.85
C LEU A 153 3.80 -14.53 15.40
N ILE A 154 3.75 -14.81 14.11
CA ILE A 154 2.97 -15.96 13.59
C ILE A 154 3.61 -17.33 13.82
N LYS A 155 4.76 -17.40 14.51
CA LYS A 155 5.30 -18.66 15.04
C LYS A 155 4.40 -19.23 16.14
N ASP A 156 3.83 -18.37 16.98
CA ASP A 156 2.77 -18.76 17.91
C ASP A 156 1.45 -18.98 17.18
N LYS A 157 0.91 -20.18 17.27
CA LYS A 157 -0.32 -20.57 16.56
C LYS A 157 -1.57 -19.90 17.12
N LYS A 158 -1.56 -19.47 18.37
CA LYS A 158 -2.69 -18.72 18.95
C LYS A 158 -2.70 -17.28 18.42
N ILE A 159 -1.55 -16.64 18.41
CA ILE A 159 -1.37 -15.29 17.83
C ILE A 159 -1.70 -15.33 16.34
N GLU A 160 -1.21 -16.31 15.60
CA GLU A 160 -1.52 -16.51 14.19
C GLU A 160 -3.02 -16.56 13.94
N LYS A 161 -3.75 -17.35 14.73
CA LYS A 161 -5.22 -17.49 14.63
C LYS A 161 -5.96 -16.21 15.02
N ALA A 162 -5.54 -15.57 16.11
CA ALA A 162 -6.13 -14.31 16.57
C ALA A 162 -5.95 -13.20 15.51
N LEU A 163 -4.75 -13.07 14.97
CA LEU A 163 -4.46 -12.11 13.89
C LEU A 163 -5.28 -12.37 12.62
N TYR A 164 -5.42 -13.65 12.22
CA TYR A 164 -6.24 -14.01 11.07
C TYR A 164 -7.70 -13.58 11.25
N ASN A 165 -8.27 -13.86 12.43
CA ASN A 165 -9.64 -13.46 12.75
C ASN A 165 -9.80 -11.93 12.78
N LEU A 166 -8.81 -11.24 13.36
CA LEU A 166 -8.81 -9.79 13.44
C LEU A 166 -8.75 -9.16 12.04
N LEU A 167 -7.84 -9.60 11.16
CA LEU A 167 -7.73 -9.12 9.78
C LEU A 167 -9.04 -9.29 9.00
N ALA A 168 -9.81 -10.34 9.27
CA ALA A 168 -11.07 -10.59 8.59
C ALA A 168 -12.19 -9.60 8.98
N MET A 169 -12.14 -9.01 10.19
CA MET A 169 -13.24 -8.23 10.75
C MET A 169 -12.89 -6.76 11.05
N ALA A 170 -11.62 -6.44 11.30
CA ALA A 170 -11.16 -5.19 11.88
C ALA A 170 -11.66 -3.92 11.13
N ARG A 171 -11.72 -3.98 9.80
CA ARG A 171 -12.19 -2.86 8.97
C ARG A 171 -13.60 -2.36 9.34
N HIS A 172 -14.49 -3.27 9.79
CA HIS A 172 -15.86 -2.93 10.18
C HIS A 172 -15.92 -2.12 11.48
N TYR A 173 -14.80 -2.04 12.18
CA TYR A 173 -14.63 -1.30 13.44
C TYR A 173 -13.69 -0.11 13.30
N ASN A 174 -13.40 0.33 12.08
CA ASN A 174 -12.39 1.35 11.76
C ASN A 174 -10.99 1.03 12.32
N VAL A 175 -10.63 -0.25 12.31
CA VAL A 175 -9.29 -0.73 12.70
C VAL A 175 -8.55 -1.22 11.45
N TYR A 176 -7.37 -0.67 11.21
CA TYR A 176 -6.53 -1.00 10.07
C TYR A 176 -5.19 -1.54 10.51
N ILE A 177 -4.78 -2.66 9.91
CA ILE A 177 -3.59 -3.40 10.32
C ILE A 177 -2.52 -3.23 9.26
N ILE A 178 -1.32 -2.87 9.71
CA ILE A 178 -0.12 -2.74 8.87
C ILE A 178 0.90 -3.74 9.40
N CYS A 179 1.33 -4.66 8.54
CA CYS A 179 2.33 -5.67 8.90
C CYS A 179 3.61 -5.44 8.11
N ILE A 180 4.73 -5.48 8.81
CA ILE A 180 6.07 -5.45 8.22
C ILE A 180 6.65 -6.86 8.29
N SER A 181 7.35 -7.29 7.23
CA SER A 181 8.12 -8.53 7.21
C SER A 181 9.41 -8.36 6.42
N GLN A 182 10.47 -9.04 6.86
CA GLN A 182 11.74 -9.03 6.13
C GLN A 182 11.73 -9.97 4.94
N GLU A 183 10.91 -11.01 4.98
CA GLU A 183 10.84 -12.02 3.94
C GLU A 183 9.40 -12.32 3.53
N GLY A 184 9.21 -12.59 2.24
CA GLY A 184 7.94 -13.09 1.68
C GLY A 184 7.86 -14.62 1.73
N THR A 185 8.00 -15.20 2.93
CA THR A 185 7.93 -16.67 3.11
C THR A 185 6.52 -17.22 2.89
N LYS A 186 6.40 -18.54 2.80
CA LYS A 186 5.10 -19.22 2.64
C LYS A 186 4.13 -18.88 3.77
N GLU A 187 4.63 -18.69 4.97
CA GLU A 187 3.87 -18.33 6.17
C GLU A 187 3.26 -16.92 6.04
N VAL A 188 4.01 -15.95 5.55
CA VAL A 188 3.53 -14.58 5.28
C VAL A 188 2.57 -14.57 4.09
N ILE A 189 2.91 -15.29 3.02
CA ILE A 189 2.13 -15.31 1.78
C ILE A 189 0.72 -15.89 2.01
N LYS A 190 0.51 -16.81 2.97
CA LYS A 190 -0.83 -17.32 3.26
C LYS A 190 -1.79 -16.26 3.78
N PHE A 191 -1.28 -15.18 4.41
CA PHE A 191 -2.09 -14.04 4.85
C PHE A 191 -2.34 -13.02 3.74
N LYS A 192 -1.62 -13.08 2.62
CA LYS A 192 -1.62 -12.03 1.59
C LYS A 192 -3.02 -11.64 1.09
N ASN A 193 -3.95 -12.57 1.07
CA ASN A 193 -5.32 -12.31 0.59
C ASN A 193 -6.17 -11.49 1.57
N LEU A 194 -5.70 -11.32 2.82
CA LEU A 194 -6.31 -10.47 3.82
C LEU A 194 -5.76 -9.03 3.79
N PHE A 195 -4.68 -8.81 3.04
CA PHE A 195 -4.10 -7.50 2.81
C PHE A 195 -4.44 -7.02 1.41
N ASN A 196 -5.28 -5.99 1.33
CA ASN A 196 -5.65 -5.40 0.04
C ASN A 196 -4.52 -4.54 -0.52
N VAL A 197 -3.71 -3.93 0.36
CA VAL A 197 -2.49 -3.22 -0.02
C VAL A 197 -1.28 -4.13 0.22
N ARG A 198 -0.55 -4.44 -0.84
CA ARG A 198 0.67 -5.25 -0.75
C ARG A 198 1.84 -4.48 -1.34
N ILE A 199 2.84 -4.26 -0.53
CA ILE A 199 4.05 -3.51 -0.89
C ILE A 199 5.24 -4.45 -0.83
N CYS A 200 6.00 -4.48 -1.91
CA CYS A 200 7.26 -5.18 -1.97
C CYS A 200 8.38 -4.16 -2.24
N MET A 201 9.25 -3.99 -1.28
CA MET A 201 10.50 -3.23 -1.42
C MET A 201 11.60 -4.16 -1.91
N ARG A 202 12.85 -3.70 -1.90
CA ARG A 202 13.99 -4.51 -2.32
C ARG A 202 14.00 -5.88 -1.62
N THR A 203 14.10 -6.95 -2.40
CA THR A 203 14.28 -8.35 -1.95
C THR A 203 15.51 -8.95 -2.60
N LEU A 204 16.01 -10.07 -2.06
CA LEU A 204 17.13 -10.81 -2.66
C LEU A 204 16.65 -11.74 -3.78
N GLU A 205 15.40 -12.16 -3.73
CA GLU A 205 14.81 -13.11 -4.66
C GLU A 205 13.65 -12.47 -5.44
N GLU A 206 13.76 -12.43 -6.75
CA GLU A 206 12.70 -11.92 -7.64
C GLU A 206 11.37 -12.67 -7.50
N ALA A 207 11.44 -13.98 -7.25
CA ALA A 207 10.27 -14.81 -7.02
C ALA A 207 9.44 -14.30 -5.82
N SER A 208 10.07 -13.76 -4.81
CA SER A 208 9.43 -13.19 -3.62
C SER A 208 8.57 -11.97 -3.97
N ILE A 209 9.01 -11.13 -4.91
CA ILE A 209 8.24 -9.95 -5.36
C ILE A 209 6.88 -10.40 -5.92
N ARG A 210 6.90 -11.34 -6.85
CA ARG A 210 5.66 -11.86 -7.48
C ARG A 210 4.77 -12.60 -6.49
N ALA A 211 5.38 -13.35 -5.57
CA ALA A 211 4.65 -14.09 -4.54
C ALA A 211 3.89 -13.16 -3.58
N VAL A 212 4.53 -12.08 -3.12
CA VAL A 212 3.94 -11.07 -2.22
C VAL A 212 2.86 -10.28 -2.95
N LEU A 213 3.17 -9.70 -4.11
CA LEU A 213 2.24 -8.85 -4.85
C LEU A 213 1.07 -9.64 -5.42
N GLY A 214 1.28 -10.93 -5.76
CA GLY A 214 0.25 -11.79 -6.38
C GLY A 214 -0.04 -11.45 -7.83
N CYS A 215 0.85 -10.69 -8.50
CA CYS A 215 0.75 -10.31 -9.90
C CYS A 215 2.11 -10.36 -10.59
N SER A 216 2.11 -10.35 -11.92
CA SER A 216 3.34 -10.31 -12.71
C SER A 216 3.96 -8.92 -12.67
N VAL A 217 5.27 -8.88 -12.45
CA VAL A 217 6.10 -7.67 -12.56
C VAL A 217 6.99 -7.84 -13.79
N PRO A 218 7.18 -6.81 -14.63
CA PRO A 218 8.08 -6.86 -15.77
C PRO A 218 9.51 -7.28 -15.35
N ASN A 219 10.13 -8.18 -16.11
CA ASN A 219 11.45 -8.73 -15.74
C ASN A 219 12.54 -7.66 -15.67
N ASP A 220 12.48 -6.66 -16.54
CA ASP A 220 13.48 -5.59 -16.63
C ASP A 220 13.42 -4.62 -15.42
N ASP A 221 12.36 -4.71 -14.63
CA ASP A 221 12.08 -3.80 -13.52
C ASP A 221 12.19 -4.44 -12.13
N LEU A 222 12.66 -5.69 -12.04
CA LEU A 222 12.73 -6.42 -10.76
C LEU A 222 13.79 -5.89 -9.79
N ALA A 223 14.80 -5.17 -10.29
CA ALA A 223 15.89 -4.63 -9.48
C ALA A 223 15.48 -3.32 -8.79
N LEU A 224 14.82 -3.42 -7.63
CA LEU A 224 14.51 -2.26 -6.80
C LEU A 224 15.76 -1.74 -6.09
N LYS A 225 15.96 -0.43 -6.13
CA LYS A 225 16.95 0.28 -5.32
C LYS A 225 16.44 0.48 -3.90
N GLN A 226 17.30 0.98 -3.03
CA GLN A 226 16.88 1.39 -1.67
C GLN A 226 15.74 2.42 -1.77
N ARG A 227 14.70 2.24 -0.93
CA ARG A 227 13.50 3.08 -0.89
C ARG A 227 12.56 2.98 -2.09
N GLU A 228 12.89 2.21 -3.12
CA GLU A 228 11.95 1.92 -4.19
C GLU A 228 11.05 0.76 -3.79
N PHE A 229 9.81 0.78 -4.27
CA PHE A 229 8.83 -0.25 -3.98
C PHE A 229 7.88 -0.48 -5.15
N TYR A 230 7.32 -1.68 -5.20
CA TYR A 230 6.10 -1.99 -5.90
C TYR A 230 4.94 -2.06 -4.93
N ILE A 231 3.79 -1.55 -5.34
CA ILE A 231 2.51 -1.66 -4.65
C ILE A 231 1.50 -2.32 -5.57
N ALA A 232 0.74 -3.26 -5.01
CA ALA A 232 -0.44 -3.85 -5.62
C ALA A 232 -1.65 -3.60 -4.71
N ASP A 233 -2.65 -2.91 -5.22
CA ASP A 233 -3.92 -2.57 -4.57
C ASP A 233 -5.06 -2.56 -5.60
N ASN A 234 -6.22 -1.97 -5.27
CA ASN A 234 -7.37 -1.86 -6.18
C ASN A 234 -7.07 -1.04 -7.45
N GLN A 235 -6.05 -0.17 -7.42
CA GLN A 235 -5.62 0.62 -8.58
C GLN A 235 -4.66 -0.17 -9.49
N GLY A 236 -4.29 -1.39 -9.10
CA GLY A 236 -3.37 -2.26 -9.83
C GLY A 236 -1.92 -2.14 -9.37
N LEU A 237 -1.00 -2.58 -10.22
CA LEU A 237 0.43 -2.56 -9.92
C LEU A 237 1.02 -1.18 -10.23
N ARG A 238 1.68 -0.59 -9.24
CA ARG A 238 2.37 0.71 -9.37
C ARG A 238 3.77 0.62 -8.79
N ARG A 239 4.72 1.41 -9.32
CA ARG A 239 6.07 1.58 -8.77
C ARG A 239 6.20 2.97 -8.16
N GLY A 240 6.91 3.06 -7.06
CA GLY A 240 7.18 4.31 -6.40
C GLY A 240 8.47 4.30 -5.60
N LYS A 241 8.74 5.46 -5.01
CA LYS A 241 9.86 5.69 -4.11
C LYS A 241 9.34 6.40 -2.86
N THR A 242 9.80 5.98 -1.70
CA THR A 242 9.46 6.64 -0.43
C THR A 242 10.07 8.04 -0.40
N TYR A 243 9.43 8.97 0.31
CA TYR A 243 9.98 10.32 0.50
C TYR A 243 11.33 10.27 1.22
N ASP A 244 12.21 11.21 0.88
CA ASP A 244 13.42 11.46 1.64
C ASP A 244 13.03 12.02 3.02
N LEU A 245 13.67 11.51 4.06
CA LEU A 245 13.48 11.92 5.45
C LEU A 245 14.39 13.09 5.74
#